data_f0259f3f51723cb06f6bca713af372c1
#
_entry.id   f0259f3f51723cb06f6bca713af372c1
#
_cell.length_a   1.000
_cell.length_b   1.000
_cell.length_c   1.000
_cell.angle_alpha   90.00
_cell.angle_beta   90.00
_cell.angle_gamma   90.00
#
_symmetry.space_group_name_H-M   'P 1'
#
loop_
_entity.id
_entity.type
_entity.pdbx_description
1 polymer ?
#
loop_
_entity_poly.entity_id
_entity_poly.type
_entity_poly.pdbx_seq_one_letter_code
_entity_poly.pdbx_strand_id
1 'polypeptide(L)'
;MKFKWQIKKLSEIVDFNPRESLQKGRIAKKIGMDKLQPFCRDIMSYENEPFTSGAKFRNGDTIMARITPCLENGKIAKVDILDEDEIGFGSTEYIVFRAKEGIDADYLYYLVCSSIVREPAIKSMVGSSGRQRVQTDVLRNLDIKVPSVEEQK
;
A
#
# COMPACT_ATOMS: atom_id res chain seq x y z
N MET A 1 -15.33 23.35 -19.63
CA MET A 1 -14.06 23.50 -18.91
C MET A 1 -13.23 22.24 -19.07
N LYS A 2 -11.99 22.39 -19.49
CA LYS A 2 -11.09 21.23 -19.61
C LYS A 2 -10.23 21.13 -18.37
N PHE A 3 -10.34 20.00 -17.67
CA PHE A 3 -9.45 19.71 -16.55
C PHE A 3 -8.12 19.20 -17.11
N LYS A 4 -7.04 19.83 -16.69
CA LYS A 4 -5.70 19.38 -17.05
C LYS A 4 -5.14 18.54 -15.91
N TRP A 5 -5.11 17.25 -16.10
CA TRP A 5 -4.43 16.35 -15.16
C TRP A 5 -2.94 16.42 -15.42
N GLN A 6 -2.16 16.49 -14.35
CA GLN A 6 -0.70 16.51 -14.45
C GLN A 6 -0.18 15.10 -14.52
N ILE A 7 0.87 14.89 -15.34
CA ILE A 7 1.55 13.62 -15.37
C ILE A 7 2.70 13.69 -14.37
N LYS A 8 2.69 12.77 -13.40
CA LYS A 8 3.73 12.67 -12.37
C LYS A 8 4.15 11.22 -12.20
N LYS A 9 5.37 11.02 -11.73
CA LYS A 9 5.79 9.68 -11.32
C LYS A 9 5.08 9.30 -10.02
N LEU A 10 4.80 8.01 -9.84
CA LEU A 10 4.12 7.56 -8.62
C LEU A 10 4.91 7.97 -7.37
N SER A 11 6.25 7.93 -7.41
CA SER A 11 7.09 8.37 -6.30
C SER A 11 6.96 9.85 -5.96
N GLU A 12 6.43 10.66 -6.87
CA GLU A 12 6.20 12.09 -6.62
C GLU A 12 4.92 12.34 -5.83
N ILE A 13 3.98 11.40 -5.84
CA ILE A 13 2.69 11.56 -5.17
C ILE A 13 2.53 10.67 -3.94
N VAL A 14 3.41 9.69 -3.74
CA VAL A 14 3.36 8.80 -2.56
C VAL A 14 4.74 8.55 -2.01
N ASP A 15 4.80 8.31 -0.70
CA ASP A 15 5.98 7.74 -0.05
C ASP A 15 5.85 6.23 -0.05
N PHE A 16 6.88 5.57 -0.54
CA PHE A 16 6.95 4.10 -0.53
C PHE A 16 7.63 3.65 0.76
N ASN A 17 6.98 2.75 1.48
CA ASN A 17 7.51 2.18 2.73
C ASN A 17 8.03 3.27 3.67
N PRO A 18 7.18 4.22 4.07
CA PRO A 18 7.60 5.32 4.93
C PRO A 18 8.21 4.78 6.22
N ARG A 19 9.22 5.47 6.73
CA ARG A 19 9.92 5.05 7.94
C ARG A 19 9.05 5.31 9.15
N GLU A 20 8.91 4.29 10.00
CA GLU A 20 8.23 4.39 11.26
C GLU A 20 9.06 3.68 12.32
N SER A 21 8.93 4.13 13.56
CA SER A 21 9.64 3.54 14.69
C SER A 21 8.68 2.68 15.49
N LEU A 22 9.04 1.41 15.67
CA LEU A 22 8.29 0.49 16.51
C LEU A 22 9.29 -0.38 17.23
N GLN A 23 9.31 -0.27 18.56
CA GLN A 23 10.30 -0.98 19.38
C GLN A 23 10.08 -2.48 19.31
N LYS A 24 11.16 -3.22 19.05
CA LYS A 24 11.13 -4.68 19.00
C LYS A 24 10.69 -5.25 20.35
N GLY A 25 9.73 -6.18 20.30
CA GLY A 25 9.15 -6.79 21.50
C GLY A 25 7.95 -6.06 22.04
N ARG A 26 7.69 -4.82 21.60
CA ARG A 26 6.50 -4.07 22.04
C ARG A 26 5.25 -4.66 21.40
N ILE A 27 4.19 -4.81 22.20
CA ILE A 27 2.89 -5.29 21.70
C ILE A 27 2.30 -4.20 20.81
N ALA A 28 1.94 -4.58 19.59
CA ALA A 28 1.33 -3.68 18.61
C ALA A 28 0.29 -4.43 17.80
N LYS A 29 -0.55 -3.69 17.08
CA LYS A 29 -1.58 -4.30 16.23
C LYS A 29 -0.92 -4.85 14.98
N LYS A 30 -1.11 -6.15 14.75
CA LYS A 30 -0.59 -6.84 13.59
C LYS A 30 -1.71 -7.10 12.59
N ILE A 31 -1.48 -6.70 11.35
CA ILE A 31 -2.39 -6.98 10.23
C ILE A 31 -1.63 -7.87 9.25
N GLY A 32 -1.75 -9.18 9.44
CA GLY A 32 -1.11 -10.15 8.57
C GLY A 32 -1.83 -10.25 7.23
N MET A 33 -1.19 -10.94 6.29
CA MET A 33 -1.74 -11.12 4.94
C MET A 33 -3.11 -11.81 4.97
N ASP A 34 -3.35 -12.66 5.94
CA ASP A 34 -4.61 -13.38 6.13
C ASP A 34 -5.78 -12.44 6.51
N LYS A 35 -5.49 -11.24 6.99
CA LYS A 35 -6.51 -10.26 7.37
C LYS A 35 -7.00 -9.44 6.18
N LEU A 36 -6.32 -9.49 5.05
CA LEU A 36 -6.74 -8.78 3.84
C LEU A 36 -7.69 -9.67 3.05
N GLN A 37 -8.87 -9.13 2.74
CA GLN A 37 -9.84 -9.78 1.87
C GLN A 37 -9.55 -9.40 0.42
N PRO A 38 -9.59 -10.37 -0.52
CA PRO A 38 -9.34 -10.07 -1.93
C PRO A 38 -10.23 -8.94 -2.44
N PHE A 39 -9.62 -7.93 -3.04
CA PHE A 39 -10.28 -6.77 -3.65
C PHE A 39 -11.20 -6.00 -2.70
N CYS A 40 -10.94 -6.05 -1.38
CA CYS A 40 -11.68 -5.31 -0.38
C CYS A 40 -10.79 -4.27 0.27
N ARG A 41 -11.30 -3.05 0.35
CA ARG A 41 -10.57 -1.91 0.93
C ARG A 41 -10.38 -2.05 2.44
N ASP A 42 -11.45 -2.44 3.14
CA ASP A 42 -11.48 -2.34 4.59
C ASP A 42 -10.89 -3.59 5.25
N ILE A 43 -10.16 -3.35 6.34
CA ILE A 43 -9.58 -4.40 7.18
C ILE A 43 -10.49 -4.54 8.39
N MET A 44 -10.99 -5.74 8.63
CA MET A 44 -12.01 -5.96 9.66
C MET A 44 -11.46 -6.38 11.02
N SER A 45 -10.22 -6.83 11.08
CA SER A 45 -9.64 -7.31 12.32
C SER A 45 -8.12 -7.25 12.31
N TYR A 46 -7.55 -7.38 13.49
CA TYR A 46 -6.10 -7.39 13.70
C TYR A 46 -5.80 -8.30 14.89
N GLU A 47 -4.52 -8.57 15.10
CA GLU A 47 -4.07 -9.30 16.28
C GLU A 47 -3.11 -8.41 17.08
N ASN A 48 -3.05 -8.60 18.39
CA ASN A 48 -2.08 -7.92 19.25
C ASN A 48 -0.90 -8.87 19.45
N GLU A 49 0.27 -8.50 18.93
CA GLU A 49 1.45 -9.34 19.00
C GLU A 49 2.71 -8.50 19.23
N PRO A 50 3.75 -9.08 19.83
CA PRO A 50 5.04 -8.40 19.94
C PRO A 50 5.60 -8.12 18.55
N PHE A 51 6.04 -6.90 18.31
CA PHE A 51 6.69 -6.55 17.05
C PHE A 51 8.06 -7.24 16.98
N THR A 52 8.30 -7.98 15.92
CA THR A 52 9.61 -8.58 15.65
C THR A 52 10.17 -8.10 14.32
N SER A 53 9.34 -8.09 13.29
CA SER A 53 9.72 -7.64 11.96
C SER A 53 8.46 -7.40 11.14
N GLY A 54 8.60 -6.79 10.00
CA GLY A 54 7.50 -6.58 9.07
C GLY A 54 7.32 -5.12 8.69
N ALA A 55 6.47 -4.90 7.70
CA ALA A 55 6.13 -3.57 7.25
C ALA A 55 5.37 -2.82 8.34
N LYS A 56 5.65 -1.53 8.49
CA LYS A 56 4.99 -0.67 9.47
C LYS A 56 4.14 0.34 8.74
N PHE A 57 3.00 0.70 9.35
CA PHE A 57 2.05 1.59 8.70
C PHE A 57 1.21 2.33 9.72
N ARG A 58 0.50 3.35 9.23
CA ARG A 58 -0.45 4.15 10.00
C ARG A 58 -1.79 4.17 9.28
N ASN A 59 -2.83 4.65 9.96
CA ASN A 59 -4.12 4.90 9.31
C ASN A 59 -3.94 5.82 8.10
N GLY A 60 -4.65 5.53 7.04
CA GLY A 60 -4.58 6.24 5.79
C GLY A 60 -3.63 5.61 4.77
N ASP A 61 -2.70 4.78 5.22
CA ASP A 61 -1.78 4.10 4.32
C ASP A 61 -2.49 3.00 3.54
N THR A 62 -2.07 2.77 2.30
CA THR A 62 -2.47 1.61 1.52
C THR A 62 -1.38 0.56 1.60
N ILE A 63 -1.75 -0.67 1.93
CA ILE A 63 -0.82 -1.79 1.98
C ILE A 63 -1.15 -2.76 0.85
N MET A 64 -0.13 -3.17 0.11
CA MET A 64 -0.27 -4.04 -1.06
C MET A 64 0.68 -5.22 -0.93
N ALA A 65 0.16 -6.42 -1.17
CA ALA A 65 1.00 -7.60 -1.27
C ALA A 65 2.00 -7.43 -2.42
N ARG A 66 3.26 -7.75 -2.18
CA ARG A 66 4.32 -7.66 -3.19
C ARG A 66 4.76 -9.02 -3.73
N ILE A 67 4.10 -10.08 -3.32
CA ILE A 67 4.49 -11.45 -3.63
C ILE A 67 3.34 -12.20 -4.31
N THR A 68 3.67 -13.13 -5.21
CA THR A 68 2.72 -14.05 -5.82
C THR A 68 2.33 -15.15 -4.83
N PRO A 69 1.09 -15.64 -4.80
CA PRO A 69 -0.07 -15.21 -5.60
C PRO A 69 -0.91 -14.12 -4.93
N CYS A 70 -0.46 -13.57 -3.79
CA CYS A 70 -1.26 -12.65 -2.98
C CYS A 70 -1.66 -11.40 -3.76
N LEU A 71 -0.73 -10.81 -4.53
CA LEU A 71 -1.04 -9.62 -5.32
C LEU A 71 -2.07 -9.93 -6.40
N GLU A 72 -1.90 -11.03 -7.13
CA GLU A 72 -2.84 -11.44 -8.18
C GLU A 72 -4.22 -11.71 -7.60
N ASN A 73 -4.27 -12.19 -6.35
CA ASN A 73 -5.53 -12.45 -5.64
C ASN A 73 -6.15 -11.17 -5.05
N GLY A 74 -5.57 -10.00 -5.31
CA GLY A 74 -6.17 -8.73 -4.89
C GLY A 74 -5.95 -8.37 -3.44
N LYS A 75 -4.87 -8.81 -2.82
CA LYS A 75 -4.54 -8.47 -1.44
C LYS A 75 -3.97 -7.06 -1.34
N ILE A 76 -4.86 -6.09 -1.39
CA ILE A 76 -4.56 -4.66 -1.26
C ILE A 76 -5.63 -4.07 -0.36
N ALA A 77 -5.24 -3.30 0.66
CA ALA A 77 -6.21 -2.72 1.59
C ALA A 77 -5.75 -1.35 2.06
N LYS A 78 -6.70 -0.56 2.56
CA LYS A 78 -6.43 0.72 3.21
C LYS A 78 -6.45 0.50 4.73
N VAL A 79 -5.43 0.96 5.41
CA VAL A 79 -5.36 0.87 6.87
C VAL A 79 -6.24 1.95 7.48
N ASP A 80 -7.19 1.54 8.30
CA ASP A 80 -8.13 2.47 8.95
C ASP A 80 -8.65 1.89 10.28
N ILE A 81 -7.95 0.94 10.85
CA ILE A 81 -8.38 0.19 12.04
C ILE A 81 -7.51 0.50 13.26
N LEU A 82 -6.51 1.36 13.09
CA LEU A 82 -5.60 1.75 14.18
C LEU A 82 -6.16 2.96 14.94
N ASP A 83 -5.60 3.22 16.11
CA ASP A 83 -5.88 4.44 16.84
C ASP A 83 -5.13 5.61 16.20
N GLU A 84 -5.49 6.84 16.58
CA GLU A 84 -4.81 8.04 16.10
C GLU A 84 -3.32 7.97 16.47
N ASP A 85 -2.46 8.28 15.49
CA ASP A 85 -1.00 8.24 15.63
C ASP A 85 -0.42 6.87 15.99
N GLU A 86 -1.23 5.83 15.98
CA GLU A 86 -0.76 4.47 16.26
C GLU A 86 -0.03 3.88 15.06
N ILE A 87 1.04 3.14 15.33
CA ILE A 87 1.78 2.40 14.32
C ILE A 87 1.42 0.93 14.44
N GLY A 88 0.92 0.35 13.34
CA GLY A 88 0.72 -1.09 13.23
C GLY A 88 1.80 -1.71 12.37
N PHE A 89 1.79 -3.03 12.29
CA PHE A 89 2.75 -3.75 11.46
C PHE A 89 2.09 -4.98 10.83
N GLY A 90 2.77 -5.54 9.87
CA GLY A 90 2.26 -6.73 9.18
C GLY A 90 3.35 -7.47 8.44
N SER A 91 2.98 -8.15 7.37
CA SER A 91 3.90 -8.96 6.58
C SER A 91 5.09 -8.17 6.04
N THR A 92 6.27 -8.78 6.02
CA THR A 92 7.42 -8.25 5.29
C THR A 92 7.16 -8.19 3.79
N GLU A 93 6.10 -8.87 3.33
CA GLU A 93 5.71 -8.94 1.91
C GLU A 93 4.66 -7.88 1.55
N TYR A 94 4.59 -6.78 2.31
CA TYR A 94 3.80 -5.61 1.95
C TYR A 94 4.68 -4.52 1.37
N ILE A 95 4.14 -3.80 0.39
CA ILE A 95 4.58 -2.44 0.04
C ILE A 95 3.58 -1.49 0.68
N VAL A 96 4.06 -0.52 1.42
CA VAL A 96 3.23 0.50 2.07
C VAL A 96 3.29 1.78 1.24
N PHE A 97 2.12 2.31 0.87
CA PHE A 97 1.98 3.56 0.13
C PHE A 97 1.35 4.60 1.05
N ARG A 98 2.00 5.73 1.21
CA ARG A 98 1.44 6.87 1.97
C ARG A 98 1.27 8.06 1.05
N ALA A 99 0.06 8.59 0.98
CA ALA A 99 -0.23 9.76 0.15
C ALA A 99 0.57 10.97 0.63
N LYS A 100 1.20 11.66 -0.32
CA LYS A 100 1.84 12.96 -0.05
C LYS A 100 0.78 14.05 -0.05
N GLU A 101 1.19 15.26 0.36
CA GLU A 101 0.31 16.41 0.36
C GLU A 101 -0.33 16.60 -1.02
N GLY A 102 -1.63 16.88 -1.01
CA GLY A 102 -2.39 17.06 -2.25
C GLY A 102 -2.95 15.78 -2.84
N ILE A 103 -2.73 14.63 -2.19
CA ILE A 103 -3.27 13.34 -2.64
C ILE A 103 -4.22 12.81 -1.58
N ASP A 104 -5.46 12.54 -1.98
CA ASP A 104 -6.46 11.96 -1.10
C ASP A 104 -6.15 10.48 -0.84
N ALA A 105 -6.24 10.06 0.43
CA ALA A 105 -5.88 8.70 0.83
C ALA A 105 -6.80 7.64 0.20
N ASP A 106 -8.09 7.91 0.07
CA ASP A 106 -9.03 6.98 -0.57
C ASP A 106 -8.76 6.88 -2.08
N TYR A 107 -8.50 8.03 -2.71
CA TYR A 107 -8.12 8.05 -4.12
C TYR A 107 -6.89 7.18 -4.35
N LEU A 108 -5.88 7.33 -3.47
CA LEU A 108 -4.65 6.54 -3.58
C LEU A 108 -4.94 5.04 -3.52
N TYR A 109 -5.81 4.63 -2.57
CA TYR A 109 -6.18 3.22 -2.48
C TYR A 109 -6.75 2.71 -3.81
N TYR A 110 -7.72 3.44 -4.37
CA TYR A 110 -8.35 3.01 -5.63
C TYR A 110 -7.37 3.06 -6.81
N LEU A 111 -6.46 4.02 -6.82
CA LEU A 111 -5.40 4.07 -7.84
C LEU A 111 -4.51 2.83 -7.77
N VAL A 112 -4.08 2.44 -6.58
CA VAL A 112 -3.21 1.26 -6.39
C VAL A 112 -3.93 -0.01 -6.80
N CYS A 113 -5.23 -0.11 -6.53
CA CYS A 113 -6.04 -1.27 -6.93
C CYS A 113 -6.33 -1.32 -8.42
N SER A 114 -6.24 -0.18 -9.11
CA SER A 114 -6.57 -0.09 -10.52
C SER A 114 -5.52 -0.79 -11.39
N SER A 115 -5.88 -1.07 -12.63
CA SER A 115 -4.96 -1.66 -13.60
C SER A 115 -3.74 -0.77 -13.86
N ILE A 116 -3.87 0.53 -13.63
CA ILE A 116 -2.79 1.51 -13.85
C ILE A 116 -1.56 1.19 -12.99
N VAL A 117 -1.77 0.74 -11.76
CA VAL A 117 -0.67 0.38 -10.83
C VAL A 117 -0.53 -1.13 -10.71
N ARG A 118 -1.65 -1.83 -10.53
CA ARG A 118 -1.62 -3.26 -10.24
C ARG A 118 -1.04 -4.09 -11.39
N GLU A 119 -1.41 -3.82 -12.63
CA GLU A 119 -0.88 -4.58 -13.76
C GLU A 119 0.62 -4.40 -13.95
N PRO A 120 1.16 -3.17 -13.97
CA PRO A 120 2.62 -3.01 -14.02
C PRO A 120 3.33 -3.67 -12.84
N ALA A 121 2.72 -3.66 -11.65
CA ALA A 121 3.29 -4.34 -10.49
C ALA A 121 3.42 -5.85 -10.75
N ILE A 122 2.35 -6.48 -11.22
CA ILE A 122 2.36 -7.90 -11.52
C ILE A 122 3.39 -8.23 -12.62
N LYS A 123 3.42 -7.42 -13.66
CA LYS A 123 4.37 -7.61 -14.78
C LYS A 123 5.82 -7.44 -14.35
N SER A 124 6.08 -6.65 -13.31
CA SER A 124 7.43 -6.41 -12.81
C SER A 124 7.98 -7.57 -12.00
N MET A 125 7.16 -8.52 -11.61
CA MET A 125 7.55 -9.58 -10.70
C MET A 125 8.68 -10.44 -11.26
N VAL A 126 9.68 -10.69 -10.42
CA VAL A 126 10.83 -11.55 -10.74
C VAL A 126 11.10 -12.46 -9.53
N GLY A 127 11.77 -13.57 -9.82
CA GLY A 127 12.14 -14.55 -8.82
C GLY A 127 11.84 -15.96 -9.26
N SER A 128 12.09 -16.92 -8.39
CA SER A 128 11.78 -18.33 -8.65
C SER A 128 10.26 -18.54 -8.61
N SER A 129 9.81 -19.61 -9.26
CA SER A 129 8.40 -19.99 -9.30
C SER A 129 7.80 -20.03 -7.90
N GLY A 130 6.64 -19.40 -7.71
CA GLY A 130 5.94 -19.34 -6.43
C GLY A 130 6.50 -18.32 -5.44
N ARG A 131 7.60 -17.63 -5.78
CA ARG A 131 8.24 -16.62 -4.93
C ARG A 131 8.58 -15.35 -5.68
N GLN A 132 7.82 -15.06 -6.72
CA GLN A 132 8.03 -13.82 -7.48
C GLN A 132 7.56 -12.62 -6.68
N ARG A 133 8.34 -11.55 -6.74
CA ARG A 133 8.06 -10.31 -6.02
C ARG A 133 8.09 -9.10 -6.94
N VAL A 134 7.27 -8.11 -6.59
CA VAL A 134 7.21 -6.84 -7.30
C VAL A 134 8.56 -6.12 -7.22
N GLN A 135 8.98 -5.55 -8.35
CA GLN A 135 10.12 -4.64 -8.38
C GLN A 135 9.64 -3.22 -8.09
N THR A 136 9.90 -2.75 -6.87
CA THR A 136 9.40 -1.46 -6.38
C THR A 136 9.85 -0.30 -7.27
N ASP A 137 11.06 -0.37 -7.84
CA ASP A 137 11.56 0.71 -8.70
C ASP A 137 10.72 0.90 -9.97
N VAL A 138 10.12 -0.16 -10.48
CA VAL A 138 9.20 -0.05 -11.62
C VAL A 138 8.00 0.81 -11.22
N LEU A 139 7.45 0.60 -10.03
CA LEU A 139 6.32 1.39 -9.53
C LEU A 139 6.70 2.83 -9.25
N ARG A 140 7.90 3.07 -8.67
CA ARG A 140 8.35 4.43 -8.37
C ARG A 140 8.40 5.30 -9.62
N ASN A 141 8.78 4.72 -10.74
CA ASN A 141 8.98 5.43 -12.00
C ASN A 141 7.74 5.39 -12.91
N LEU A 142 6.64 4.85 -12.42
CA LEU A 142 5.40 4.75 -13.18
C LEU A 142 4.77 6.12 -13.38
N ASP A 143 4.44 6.48 -14.61
CA ASP A 143 3.79 7.75 -14.92
C ASP A 143 2.30 7.66 -14.65
N ILE A 144 1.80 8.60 -13.85
CA ILE A 144 0.40 8.65 -13.41
C ILE A 144 -0.20 10.00 -13.82
N LYS A 145 -1.39 9.98 -14.39
CA LYS A 145 -2.18 11.19 -14.60
C LYS A 145 -2.88 11.53 -13.29
N VAL A 146 -2.53 12.67 -12.70
CA VAL A 146 -3.01 13.06 -11.38
C VAL A 146 -4.08 14.14 -11.50
N PRO A 147 -5.33 13.86 -11.07
CA PRO A 147 -6.39 14.88 -11.02
C PRO A 147 -6.17 15.85 -9.86
N SER A 148 -6.94 16.94 -9.85
CA SER A 148 -6.93 17.87 -8.72
C SER A 148 -7.48 17.18 -7.46
N VAL A 149 -7.23 17.77 -6.28
CA VAL A 149 -7.74 17.23 -5.01
C VAL A 149 -9.26 17.09 -5.03
N GLU A 150 -9.96 18.07 -5.58
CA GLU A 150 -11.42 18.02 -5.69
C GLU A 150 -11.89 16.86 -6.57
N GLU A 151 -11.18 16.58 -7.65
CA GLU A 151 -11.54 15.50 -8.56
C GLU A 151 -11.22 14.13 -7.99
N GLN A 152 -10.28 14.03 -7.02
CA GLN A 152 -9.91 12.78 -6.37
C GLN A 152 -11.01 12.26 -5.44
N LYS A 153 -11.84 13.14 -4.94
CA LYS A 153 -12.88 12.79 -3.96
C LYS A 153 -14.16 12.27 -4.59
#